data_2f6147bb0ecc147f00193c2727f91e46
#
_entry.id   2f6147bb0ecc147f00193c2727f91e46
#
_cell.length_a   1.000
_cell.length_b   1.000
_cell.length_c   1.000
_cell.angle_alpha   90.00
_cell.angle_beta   90.00
_cell.angle_gamma   90.00
#
_symmetry.space_group_name_H-M   'P 1'
#
loop_
_entity.id
_entity.type
_entity.pdbx_description
1 polymer ?
#
loop_
_entity_poly.entity_id
_entity_poly.type
_entity_poly.pdbx_seq_one_letter_code
_entity_poly.pdbx_strand_id
1 'polypeptide(L)'
;LQEYADYLKWYGNTDYAPNAQFYMGMIHYGQGNYVAAVKDFDMVLERYQDNTKTPDARLYKGKSLVRMQGHKTEGADEFKELIRRYPNTDSAKLACTELTSLGLRCSAPPAAAPKGTARRSARK
;
A
#
# COMPACT_ATOMS: atom_id res chain seq x y z
N LEU A 1 -18.97 4.77 -8.08
CA LEU A 1 -18.66 3.41 -7.61
C LEU A 1 -19.36 2.33 -8.40
N GLN A 2 -20.60 2.58 -8.77
CA GLN A 2 -21.34 1.58 -9.53
C GLN A 2 -20.66 1.26 -10.86
N GLU A 3 -20.08 2.25 -11.48
CA GLU A 3 -19.38 2.05 -12.75
C GLU A 3 -18.20 1.11 -12.60
N TYR A 4 -17.40 1.26 -11.53
CA TYR A 4 -16.29 0.36 -11.28
C TYR A 4 -16.76 -1.04 -10.91
N ALA A 5 -17.82 -1.13 -10.12
CA ALA A 5 -18.38 -2.42 -9.75
C ALA A 5 -18.89 -3.18 -10.97
N ASP A 6 -19.59 -2.47 -11.88
CA ASP A 6 -20.05 -3.07 -13.13
C ASP A 6 -18.90 -3.50 -14.00
N TYR A 7 -17.85 -2.67 -14.08
CA TYR A 7 -16.65 -3.03 -14.84
C TYR A 7 -16.07 -4.35 -14.33
N LEU A 8 -15.92 -4.47 -13.01
CA LEU A 8 -15.31 -5.68 -12.43
C LEU A 8 -16.19 -6.91 -12.61
N LYS A 9 -17.49 -6.72 -12.62
CA LYS A 9 -18.44 -7.82 -12.86
C LYS A 9 -18.21 -8.45 -14.23
N TRP A 10 -17.99 -7.61 -15.24
CA TRP A 10 -17.85 -8.07 -16.63
C TRP A 10 -16.41 -8.30 -17.06
N TYR A 11 -15.47 -7.55 -16.49
CA TYR A 11 -14.08 -7.52 -16.95
C TYR A 11 -13.08 -7.79 -15.83
N GLY A 12 -13.50 -8.51 -14.80
CA GLY A 12 -12.64 -8.75 -13.63
C GLY A 12 -11.37 -9.51 -13.92
N ASN A 13 -11.29 -10.16 -15.08
CA ASN A 13 -10.10 -10.91 -15.46
C ASN A 13 -9.23 -10.19 -16.48
N THR A 14 -9.52 -8.91 -16.74
CA THR A 14 -8.71 -8.13 -17.68
C THR A 14 -7.53 -7.48 -16.98
N ASP A 15 -6.59 -6.99 -17.76
CA ASP A 15 -5.42 -6.30 -17.23
C ASP A 15 -5.78 -5.00 -16.51
N TYR A 16 -6.95 -4.44 -16.79
CA TYR A 16 -7.40 -3.21 -16.17
C TYR A 16 -8.16 -3.41 -14.87
N ALA A 17 -8.48 -4.65 -14.53
CA ALA A 17 -9.29 -4.93 -13.34
C ALA A 17 -8.60 -4.48 -12.05
N PRO A 18 -7.26 -4.67 -11.86
CA PRO A 18 -6.62 -4.16 -10.64
C PRO A 18 -6.75 -2.66 -10.51
N ASN A 19 -6.67 -1.91 -11.61
CA ASN A 19 -6.81 -0.46 -11.56
C ASN A 19 -8.22 -0.07 -11.12
N ALA A 20 -9.24 -0.74 -11.69
CA ALA A 20 -10.62 -0.43 -11.32
C ALA A 20 -10.87 -0.73 -9.84
N GLN A 21 -10.39 -1.88 -9.37
CA GLN A 21 -10.53 -2.25 -7.96
C GLN A 21 -9.80 -1.27 -7.05
N PHE A 22 -8.60 -0.86 -7.45
CA PHE A 22 -7.82 0.12 -6.70
C PHE A 22 -8.58 1.44 -6.59
N TYR A 23 -9.16 1.93 -7.70
CA TYR A 23 -9.85 3.21 -7.66
C TYR A 23 -11.14 3.17 -6.87
N MET A 24 -11.80 2.01 -6.80
CA MET A 24 -12.93 1.85 -5.86
C MET A 24 -12.45 2.08 -4.43
N GLY A 25 -11.29 1.52 -4.09
CA GLY A 25 -10.71 1.72 -2.78
C GLY A 25 -10.40 3.18 -2.50
N MET A 26 -9.86 3.88 -3.50
CA MET A 26 -9.55 5.30 -3.37
C MET A 26 -10.80 6.14 -3.14
N ILE A 27 -11.88 5.79 -3.82
CA ILE A 27 -13.15 6.49 -3.63
C ILE A 27 -13.66 6.28 -2.20
N HIS A 28 -13.67 5.03 -1.75
CA HIS A 28 -14.09 4.74 -0.37
C HIS A 28 -13.20 5.44 0.65
N TYR A 29 -11.88 5.45 0.40
CA TYR A 29 -10.93 6.14 1.27
C TYR A 29 -11.28 7.63 1.34
N GLY A 30 -11.53 8.26 0.19
CA GLY A 30 -11.87 9.67 0.15
C GLY A 30 -13.19 10.01 0.83
N GLN A 31 -14.10 9.05 0.89
CA GLN A 31 -15.39 9.20 1.57
C GLN A 31 -15.29 8.95 3.08
N GLY A 32 -14.12 8.56 3.57
CA GLY A 32 -13.96 8.19 4.96
C GLY A 32 -14.48 6.80 5.30
N ASN A 33 -14.83 6.01 4.28
CA ASN A 33 -15.31 4.65 4.48
C ASN A 33 -14.12 3.70 4.45
N TYR A 34 -13.37 3.69 5.55
CA TYR A 34 -12.09 2.99 5.59
C TYR A 34 -12.24 1.49 5.60
N VAL A 35 -13.30 0.95 6.18
CA VAL A 35 -13.54 -0.50 6.15
C VAL A 35 -13.70 -0.98 4.72
N ALA A 36 -14.54 -0.28 3.94
CA ALA A 36 -14.74 -0.64 2.53
C ALA A 36 -13.46 -0.44 1.73
N ALA A 37 -12.71 0.63 2.03
CA ALA A 37 -11.45 0.88 1.34
C ALA A 37 -10.46 -0.26 1.57
N VAL A 38 -10.32 -0.72 2.82
CA VAL A 38 -9.44 -1.85 3.13
C VAL A 38 -9.84 -3.09 2.32
N LYS A 39 -11.14 -3.37 2.24
CA LYS A 39 -11.61 -4.52 1.47
C LYS A 39 -11.22 -4.40 -0.01
N ASP A 40 -11.39 -3.21 -0.58
CA ASP A 40 -11.05 -3.01 -1.98
C ASP A 40 -9.56 -3.18 -2.22
N PHE A 41 -8.73 -2.62 -1.34
CA PHE A 41 -7.28 -2.76 -1.49
C PHE A 41 -6.83 -4.20 -1.27
N ASP A 42 -7.46 -4.92 -0.33
CA ASP A 42 -7.16 -6.35 -0.15
C ASP A 42 -7.48 -7.14 -1.42
N MET A 43 -8.56 -6.79 -2.12
CA MET A 43 -8.90 -7.46 -3.37
C MET A 43 -7.78 -7.27 -4.42
N VAL A 44 -7.19 -6.07 -4.46
CA VAL A 44 -6.06 -5.85 -5.38
C VAL A 44 -4.89 -6.75 -5.01
N LEU A 45 -4.62 -6.86 -3.70
CA LEU A 45 -3.46 -7.60 -3.22
C LEU A 45 -3.62 -9.12 -3.31
N GLU A 46 -4.85 -9.61 -3.13
CA GLU A 46 -5.10 -11.05 -3.02
C GLU A 46 -5.58 -11.66 -4.33
N ARG A 47 -6.43 -10.94 -5.05
CA ARG A 47 -7.06 -11.50 -6.25
C ARG A 47 -6.23 -11.33 -7.49
N TYR A 48 -5.46 -10.26 -7.56
CA TYR A 48 -4.64 -9.98 -8.72
C TYR A 48 -3.17 -10.13 -8.36
N GLN A 49 -2.41 -10.82 -9.21
CA GLN A 49 -0.98 -10.98 -9.00
C GLN A 49 -0.31 -9.61 -8.97
N ASP A 50 0.94 -9.58 -8.54
CA ASP A 50 1.70 -8.33 -8.49
C ASP A 50 1.50 -7.55 -9.77
N ASN A 51 1.13 -6.28 -9.63
CA ASN A 51 0.82 -5.40 -10.74
C ASN A 51 1.27 -4.00 -10.39
N THR A 52 1.05 -3.05 -11.30
CA THR A 52 1.53 -1.68 -11.09
C THR A 52 0.87 -1.00 -9.91
N LYS A 53 -0.30 -1.48 -9.48
CA LYS A 53 -1.02 -0.88 -8.36
C LYS A 53 -0.74 -1.56 -7.03
N THR A 54 0.00 -2.65 -7.02
CA THR A 54 0.24 -3.40 -5.78
C THR A 54 0.90 -2.55 -4.69
N PRO A 55 1.97 -1.80 -4.95
CA PRO A 55 2.55 -0.96 -3.90
C PRO A 55 1.58 0.12 -3.41
N ASP A 56 0.87 0.78 -4.33
CA ASP A 56 -0.08 1.82 -3.96
C ASP A 56 -1.24 1.25 -3.14
N ALA A 57 -1.73 0.06 -3.51
CA ALA A 57 -2.82 -0.57 -2.77
C ALA A 57 -2.40 -0.86 -1.33
N ARG A 58 -1.18 -1.34 -1.15
CA ARG A 58 -0.68 -1.61 0.20
C ARG A 58 -0.53 -0.33 1.00
N LEU A 59 -0.04 0.73 0.34
CA LEU A 59 0.09 2.04 0.99
C LEU A 59 -1.25 2.55 1.51
N TYR A 60 -2.26 2.54 0.65
CA TYR A 60 -3.57 3.08 1.03
C TYR A 60 -4.34 2.14 1.96
N LYS A 61 -4.08 0.84 1.90
CA LYS A 61 -4.59 -0.07 2.91
C LYS A 61 -4.05 0.34 4.28
N GLY A 62 -2.75 0.57 4.37
CA GLY A 62 -2.13 1.01 5.62
C GLY A 62 -2.70 2.32 6.11
N LYS A 63 -2.86 3.29 5.21
CA LYS A 63 -3.42 4.59 5.55
C LYS A 63 -4.86 4.46 6.05
N SER A 64 -5.63 3.56 5.45
CA SER A 64 -7.01 3.31 5.88
C SER A 64 -7.04 2.69 7.28
N LEU A 65 -6.18 1.70 7.51
CA LEU A 65 -6.11 1.03 8.81
C LEU A 65 -5.72 2.00 9.93
N VAL A 66 -4.76 2.88 9.65
CA VAL A 66 -4.31 3.85 10.65
C VAL A 66 -5.46 4.76 11.09
N ARG A 67 -6.40 5.04 10.19
CA ARG A 67 -7.54 5.90 10.51
C ARG A 67 -8.68 5.14 11.18
N MET A 68 -8.60 3.81 11.23
CA MET A 68 -9.60 2.99 11.91
C MET A 68 -9.19 2.82 13.36
N GLN A 69 -10.13 3.03 14.27
CA GLN A 69 -9.85 2.91 15.69
C GLN A 69 -9.40 1.48 16.01
N GLY A 70 -8.28 1.37 16.70
CA GLY A 70 -7.76 0.08 17.11
C GLY A 70 -6.94 -0.67 16.07
N HIS A 71 -6.72 -0.05 14.91
CA HIS A 71 -6.01 -0.71 13.81
C HIS A 71 -4.71 -0.03 13.42
N LYS A 72 -4.21 0.86 14.27
CA LYS A 72 -3.01 1.63 13.94
C LYS A 72 -1.79 0.72 13.77
N THR A 73 -1.65 -0.28 14.61
CA THR A 73 -0.54 -1.24 14.52
C THR A 73 -0.58 -2.01 13.22
N GLU A 74 -1.79 -2.45 12.82
CA GLU A 74 -1.94 -3.15 11.54
C GLU A 74 -1.54 -2.26 10.38
N GLY A 75 -1.92 -0.98 10.41
CA GLY A 75 -1.52 -0.04 9.37
C GLY A 75 -0.02 0.14 9.31
N ALA A 76 0.62 0.28 10.47
CA ALA A 76 2.07 0.40 10.53
C ALA A 76 2.75 -0.84 9.95
N ASP A 77 2.21 -2.02 10.21
CA ASP A 77 2.77 -3.26 9.66
C ASP A 77 2.68 -3.28 8.14
N GLU A 78 1.59 -2.75 7.58
CA GLU A 78 1.46 -2.67 6.12
C GLU A 78 2.52 -1.75 5.53
N PHE A 79 2.80 -0.63 6.20
CA PHE A 79 3.84 0.29 5.73
C PHE A 79 5.21 -0.38 5.77
N LYS A 80 5.51 -1.12 6.84
CA LYS A 80 6.79 -1.82 6.96
C LYS A 80 6.93 -2.89 5.87
N GLU A 81 5.87 -3.62 5.61
CA GLU A 81 5.89 -4.65 4.58
C GLU A 81 6.07 -4.05 3.20
N LEU A 82 5.43 -2.92 2.94
CA LEU A 82 5.58 -2.21 1.68
C LEU A 82 7.04 -1.82 1.45
N ILE A 83 7.68 -1.24 2.45
CA ILE A 83 9.07 -0.82 2.35
C ILE A 83 9.97 -2.04 2.13
N ARG A 84 9.68 -3.13 2.80
CA ARG A 84 10.47 -4.36 2.68
C ARG A 84 10.39 -4.95 1.27
N ARG A 85 9.18 -4.96 0.70
CA ARG A 85 8.95 -5.63 -0.60
C ARG A 85 9.25 -4.75 -1.80
N TYR A 86 9.02 -3.45 -1.67
CA TYR A 86 9.12 -2.54 -2.81
C TYR A 86 9.95 -1.30 -2.43
N PRO A 87 11.20 -1.49 -2.00
CA PRO A 87 11.98 -0.41 -1.37
C PRO A 87 12.29 0.78 -2.27
N ASN A 88 12.27 0.59 -3.57
CA ASN A 88 12.67 1.65 -4.50
C ASN A 88 11.48 2.39 -5.12
N THR A 89 10.29 2.23 -4.56
CA THR A 89 9.10 2.85 -5.10
C THR A 89 8.77 4.15 -4.37
N ASP A 90 8.03 5.02 -5.04
CA ASP A 90 7.50 6.22 -4.41
C ASP A 90 6.56 5.86 -3.26
N SER A 91 5.82 4.77 -3.42
CA SER A 91 4.92 4.30 -2.35
C SER A 91 5.71 3.97 -1.09
N ALA A 92 6.90 3.36 -1.22
CA ALA A 92 7.73 3.05 -0.06
C ALA A 92 8.18 4.33 0.64
N LYS A 93 8.51 5.36 -0.12
CA LYS A 93 8.90 6.65 0.46
C LYS A 93 7.74 7.27 1.24
N LEU A 94 6.55 7.19 0.68
CA LEU A 94 5.36 7.69 1.37
C LEU A 94 5.05 6.87 2.61
N ALA A 95 5.24 5.55 2.54
CA ALA A 95 5.06 4.69 3.70
C ALA A 95 6.02 5.07 4.82
N CYS A 96 7.26 5.39 4.46
CA CYS A 96 8.26 5.85 5.42
C CYS A 96 7.80 7.12 6.12
N THR A 97 7.26 8.06 5.35
CA THR A 97 6.71 9.30 5.90
C THR A 97 5.55 9.00 6.85
N GLU A 98 4.69 8.06 6.49
CA GLU A 98 3.57 7.69 7.35
C GLU A 98 4.05 7.08 8.67
N LEU A 99 5.05 6.21 8.61
CA LEU A 99 5.62 5.63 9.83
C LEU A 99 6.19 6.70 10.74
N THR A 100 6.91 7.66 10.16
CA THR A 100 7.46 8.77 10.93
C THR A 100 6.35 9.58 11.59
N SER A 101 5.26 9.81 10.88
CA SER A 101 4.10 10.52 11.42
C SER A 101 3.49 9.80 12.61
N LEU A 102 3.60 8.47 12.64
CA LEU A 102 3.10 7.66 13.75
C LEU A 102 4.08 7.59 14.91
N GLY A 103 5.22 8.25 14.78
CA GLY A 103 6.26 8.19 15.81
C GLY A 103 7.10 6.94 15.76
N LEU A 104 7.07 6.24 14.62
CA LEU A 104 7.82 5.01 14.44
C LEU A 104 9.01 5.25 13.53
N ARG A 105 10.03 4.43 13.73
CA ARG A 105 11.22 4.53 12.90
C ARG A 105 10.96 3.95 11.52
N CYS A 106 11.37 4.67 10.50
CA CYS A 106 11.39 4.14 9.15
C CYS A 106 12.76 3.52 8.92
N SER A 107 12.79 2.19 8.78
CA SER A 107 14.05 1.51 8.47
C SER A 107 13.97 0.96 7.06
N ALA A 108 14.45 1.76 6.13
CA ALA A 108 14.56 1.31 4.75
C ALA A 108 15.54 0.17 4.67
N PRO A 109 15.27 -0.86 3.84
CA PRO A 109 16.20 -1.96 3.69
C PRO A 109 17.55 -1.50 3.16
N PRO A 110 18.65 -2.11 3.62
CA PRO A 110 19.98 -1.75 3.09
C PRO A 110 20.10 -1.92 1.59
N ALA A 111 19.34 -2.82 1.01
CA ALA A 111 19.35 -3.03 -0.43
C ALA A 111 18.90 -1.80 -1.19
N ALA A 112 18.11 -0.98 -0.55
CA ALA A 112 17.64 0.27 -1.14
C ALA A 112 18.76 1.32 -1.18
N ALA A 113 19.70 1.12 -0.30
CA ALA A 113 20.87 1.97 -0.33
C ALA A 113 21.77 1.44 -1.38
N PRO A 114 22.31 1.46 -1.95
CA PRO A 114 22.98 0.73 -2.81
C PRO A 114 24.16 0.44 -2.95
N LYS A 115 23.81 0.23 -2.68
CA LYS A 115 24.53 -0.02 -2.84
C LYS A 115 25.48 0.20 -2.38
N GLY A 116 25.58 0.25 -1.76
CA GLY A 116 26.30 0.35 -1.48
C GLY A 116 26.64 0.57 -0.50
N THR A 117 26.47 0.34 -0.07
CA THR A 117 26.90 0.44 0.54
C THR A 117 27.20 0.47 1.44
N ALA A 118 27.04 0.42 1.77
CA ALA A 118 27.35 0.27 2.31
C ALA A 118 27.61 0.38 3.21
N ARG A 119 27.61 0.32 3.61
CA ARG A 119 28.00 0.18 4.19
C ARG A 119 28.23 0.43 4.93
N ARG A 120 28.06 0.49 5.25
CA ARG A 120 28.49 0.49 5.75
C ARG A 120 28.72 0.75 6.29
N SER A 121 28.42 0.92 6.46
CA SER A 121 28.88 0.94 6.76
C SER A 121 29.17 1.12 7.35
N ALA A 122 29.02 1.14 7.50
CA ALA A 122 29.44 1.06 7.78
C ALA A 122 29.80 1.25 8.40
N ARG A 123 29.73 1.27 8.59
CA ARG A 123 30.19 1.25 8.88
C ARG A 123 30.62 1.47 9.27
N LYS A 124 30.54 1.64 9.32
CA LYS A 124 30.89 1.68 9.40
C LYS A 124 31.19 1.68 9.64
#